data_e372485649344a118835290ad8e8ab79
#
_entry.id   e372485649344a118835290ad8e8ab79
#
_cell.length_a   1.000
_cell.length_b   1.000
_cell.length_c   1.000
_cell.angle_alpha   90.00
_cell.angle_beta   90.00
_cell.angle_gamma   90.00
#
_symmetry.space_group_name_H-M   'P 1'
#
loop_
_entity.id
_entity.type
_entity.pdbx_description
1 polymer ?
#
loop_
_entity_poly.entity_id
_entity_poly.type
_entity_poly.pdbx_seq_one_letter_code
_entity_poly.pdbx_strand_id
1 'polypeptide(L)'
;DFHVSQGGAFYNCGTVRVDEMNFDSGCKFINQGKAYIGKTDSNITIDNGCYLYAEEFVGTLNMGDTSSAEIEDFGDHSNNYNTQITMGDNSMITVLDEAELSQAQFMGPNNEYALVKINKIEDIGNFSSQGNIHYEVKEIDDDITEDIWWEAKFLDAIKNTEGTISKWGESPITIPAGDCTGEGNTPD
;
A
#
# COMPACT_ATOMS: atom_id res chain seq x y z
N ASP A 1 -1.10 22.48 -0.44
CA ASP A 1 -0.71 21.71 -1.63
C ASP A 1 0.81 21.72 -1.76
N PHE A 2 1.38 20.62 -2.15
CA PHE A 2 2.81 20.46 -2.38
C PHE A 2 3.03 19.86 -3.76
N HIS A 3 3.79 20.56 -4.62
CA HIS A 3 4.00 20.14 -6.00
C HIS A 3 5.50 20.07 -6.31
N VAL A 4 5.95 18.97 -6.91
CA VAL A 4 7.32 18.78 -7.39
C VAL A 4 7.31 18.55 -8.89
N SER A 5 8.13 19.32 -9.63
CA SER A 5 8.18 19.29 -11.08
C SER A 5 9.59 19.03 -11.60
N GLN A 6 9.70 18.71 -12.89
CA GLN A 6 10.96 18.59 -13.64
C GLN A 6 11.91 17.46 -13.18
N GLY A 7 11.36 16.31 -12.78
CA GLY A 7 12.16 15.12 -12.43
C GLY A 7 12.88 15.23 -11.10
N GLY A 8 12.43 16.13 -10.21
CA GLY A 8 12.99 16.31 -8.87
C GLY A 8 12.64 15.17 -7.92
N ALA A 9 13.38 15.07 -6.82
CA ALA A 9 13.04 14.20 -5.69
C ALA A 9 12.92 15.03 -4.42
N PHE A 10 11.90 14.71 -3.60
CA PHE A 10 11.76 15.26 -2.27
C PHE A 10 12.04 14.18 -1.22
N TYR A 11 12.92 14.49 -0.30
CA TYR A 11 13.31 13.60 0.80
C TYR A 11 12.74 14.12 2.12
N ASN A 12 11.97 13.29 2.80
CA ASN A 12 11.49 13.56 4.15
C ASN A 12 12.28 12.72 5.17
N CYS A 13 13.16 13.35 5.94
CA CYS A 13 13.92 12.68 7.01
C CYS A 13 13.32 12.92 8.41
N GLY A 14 12.14 13.53 8.49
CA GLY A 14 11.47 13.85 9.75
C GLY A 14 9.99 13.55 9.69
N THR A 15 9.17 14.54 10.02
CA THR A 15 7.71 14.44 9.89
C THR A 15 7.21 15.50 8.92
N VAL A 16 6.50 15.06 7.90
CA VAL A 16 5.81 15.94 6.94
C VAL A 16 4.30 15.76 7.07
N ARG A 17 3.55 16.87 6.91
CA ARG A 17 2.09 16.88 6.84
C ARG A 17 1.67 17.79 5.71
N VAL A 18 0.90 17.26 4.75
CA VAL A 18 0.39 17.98 3.58
C VAL A 18 -1.02 17.50 3.26
N ASP A 19 -1.89 18.42 2.83
CA ASP A 19 -3.27 18.06 2.45
C ASP A 19 -3.28 17.41 1.06
N GLU A 20 -2.43 17.87 0.15
CA GLU A 20 -2.35 17.36 -1.21
C GLU A 20 -0.90 17.33 -1.70
N MET A 21 -0.49 16.22 -2.27
CA MET A 21 0.85 16.02 -2.79
C MET A 21 0.78 15.54 -4.25
N ASN A 22 1.30 16.37 -5.16
CA ASN A 22 1.31 16.10 -6.59
C ASN A 22 2.73 16.14 -7.15
N PHE A 23 3.08 15.13 -7.91
CA PHE A 23 4.39 15.01 -8.53
C PHE A 23 4.22 14.84 -10.04
N ASP A 24 4.91 15.68 -10.82
CA ASP A 24 5.02 15.48 -12.26
C ASP A 24 5.71 14.15 -12.58
N SER A 25 5.47 13.65 -13.78
CA SER A 25 6.10 12.44 -14.28
C SER A 25 7.62 12.47 -14.09
N GLY A 26 8.16 11.42 -13.49
CA GLY A 26 9.58 11.28 -13.18
C GLY A 26 10.03 11.91 -11.86
N CYS A 27 9.14 12.59 -11.12
CA CYS A 27 9.42 13.04 -9.77
C CYS A 27 9.18 11.92 -8.75
N LYS A 28 9.79 12.05 -7.56
CA LYS A 28 9.70 11.05 -6.49
C LYS A 28 9.56 11.70 -5.12
N PHE A 29 8.73 11.11 -4.29
CA PHE A 29 8.75 11.34 -2.84
C PHE A 29 9.43 10.16 -2.16
N ILE A 30 10.48 10.42 -1.38
CA ILE A 30 11.24 9.41 -0.64
C ILE A 30 11.06 9.72 0.84
N ASN A 31 10.33 8.85 1.53
CA ASN A 31 10.01 9.01 2.94
C ASN A 31 10.95 8.18 3.80
N GLN A 32 11.86 8.87 4.47
CA GLN A 32 12.79 8.33 5.46
C GLN A 32 12.38 8.75 6.89
N GLY A 33 11.10 8.99 7.09
CA GLY A 33 10.52 9.45 8.34
C GLY A 33 9.04 9.10 8.42
N LYS A 34 8.24 10.05 8.89
CA LYS A 34 6.77 9.93 8.96
C LYS A 34 6.12 10.90 8.00
N ALA A 35 5.25 10.42 7.13
CA ALA A 35 4.48 11.25 6.22
C ALA A 35 2.99 11.10 6.49
N TYR A 36 2.28 12.23 6.47
CA TYR A 36 0.83 12.32 6.57
C TYR A 36 0.36 13.15 5.39
N ILE A 37 -0.36 12.52 4.49
CA ILE A 37 -0.77 13.09 3.20
C ILE A 37 -2.29 12.96 3.09
N GLY A 38 -3.01 14.03 2.74
CA GLY A 38 -4.42 13.94 2.43
C GLY A 38 -4.61 13.15 1.14
N LYS A 39 -4.26 13.73 0.01
CA LYS A 39 -4.44 13.09 -1.30
C LYS A 39 -3.13 13.00 -2.07
N THR A 40 -2.96 11.88 -2.79
CA THR A 40 -1.83 11.72 -3.70
C THR A 40 -2.11 10.72 -4.82
N ASP A 41 -1.67 11.07 -6.03
CA ASP A 41 -1.63 10.21 -7.21
C ASP A 41 -0.18 9.90 -7.64
N SER A 42 0.76 10.03 -6.72
CA SER A 42 2.19 10.15 -6.99
C SER A 42 2.97 8.86 -6.74
N ASN A 43 4.25 8.88 -7.15
CA ASN A 43 5.21 7.84 -6.85
C ASN A 43 5.86 8.06 -5.49
N ILE A 44 5.54 7.21 -4.52
CA ILE A 44 6.05 7.26 -3.15
C ILE A 44 6.98 6.09 -2.89
N THR A 45 8.10 6.37 -2.25
CA THR A 45 8.98 5.34 -1.66
C THR A 45 9.04 5.56 -0.16
N ILE A 46 8.80 4.50 0.61
CA ILE A 46 8.95 4.49 2.06
C ILE A 46 10.18 3.64 2.39
N ASP A 47 11.17 4.20 3.06
CA ASP A 47 12.35 3.48 3.50
C ASP A 47 12.05 2.51 4.64
N ASN A 48 13.00 1.63 4.95
CA ASN A 48 12.87 0.60 5.97
C ASN A 48 12.40 1.17 7.31
N GLY A 49 11.40 0.54 7.90
CA GLY A 49 10.84 0.90 9.20
C GLY A 49 10.02 2.20 9.23
N CYS A 50 9.94 2.95 8.13
CA CYS A 50 9.29 4.24 8.08
C CYS A 50 7.78 4.15 7.86
N TYR A 51 7.07 5.27 8.03
CA TYR A 51 5.61 5.28 8.10
C TYR A 51 4.99 6.29 7.14
N LEU A 52 3.92 5.87 6.45
CA LEU A 52 3.03 6.72 5.65
C LEU A 52 1.59 6.61 6.17
N TYR A 53 0.91 7.74 6.27
CA TYR A 53 -0.54 7.82 6.29
C TYR A 53 -1.02 8.62 5.08
N ALA A 54 -2.06 8.13 4.40
CA ALA A 54 -2.74 8.85 3.32
C ALA A 54 -4.26 8.73 3.49
N GLU A 55 -5.00 9.82 3.27
CA GLU A 55 -6.47 9.77 3.21
C GLU A 55 -6.93 9.14 1.90
N GLU A 56 -6.38 9.58 0.77
CA GLU A 56 -6.64 8.96 -0.54
C GLU A 56 -5.31 8.64 -1.23
N PHE A 57 -5.13 7.41 -1.67
CA PHE A 57 -3.92 6.98 -2.36
C PHE A 57 -4.22 6.28 -3.68
N VAL A 58 -3.65 6.83 -4.74
CA VAL A 58 -3.57 6.21 -6.08
C VAL A 58 -2.13 6.33 -6.58
N GLY A 59 -1.64 5.42 -7.40
CA GLY A 59 -0.31 5.55 -8.01
C GLY A 59 0.66 4.44 -7.63
N THR A 60 1.93 4.77 -7.44
CA THR A 60 2.97 3.78 -7.15
C THR A 60 3.53 3.95 -5.74
N LEU A 61 3.47 2.88 -4.95
CA LEU A 61 4.05 2.82 -3.61
C LEU A 61 5.14 1.73 -3.55
N ASN A 62 6.36 2.13 -3.21
CA ASN A 62 7.45 1.21 -2.94
C ASN A 62 7.77 1.23 -1.45
N MET A 63 7.66 0.10 -0.80
CA MET A 63 7.84 -0.04 0.65
C MET A 63 9.10 -0.81 0.96
N GLY A 64 9.95 -0.23 1.78
CA GLY A 64 11.10 -0.92 2.37
C GLY A 64 10.71 -1.96 3.41
N ASP A 65 11.69 -2.72 3.90
CA ASP A 65 11.47 -3.73 4.92
C ASP A 65 10.93 -3.11 6.21
N THR A 66 10.02 -3.81 6.87
CA THR A 66 9.40 -3.40 8.14
C THR A 66 8.70 -2.03 8.09
N SER A 67 8.54 -1.43 6.91
CA SER A 67 7.80 -0.18 6.76
C SER A 67 6.29 -0.39 6.86
N SER A 68 5.54 0.67 7.15
CA SER A 68 4.09 0.60 7.26
C SER A 68 3.40 1.77 6.57
N ALA A 69 2.22 1.47 6.00
CA ALA A 69 1.32 2.46 5.45
C ALA A 69 -0.10 2.25 5.99
N GLU A 70 -0.75 3.32 6.38
CA GLU A 70 -2.18 3.37 6.67
C GLU A 70 -2.84 4.26 5.63
N ILE A 71 -3.85 3.75 4.95
CA ILE A 71 -4.54 4.43 3.84
C ILE A 71 -6.03 4.36 4.13
N GLU A 72 -6.75 5.47 4.12
CA GLU A 72 -8.20 5.44 4.29
C GLU A 72 -8.84 4.87 3.05
N ASP A 73 -8.74 5.58 1.92
CA ASP A 73 -9.30 5.16 0.64
C ASP A 73 -8.19 4.77 -0.34
N PHE A 74 -8.19 3.50 -0.74
CA PHE A 74 -7.18 2.93 -1.61
C PHE A 74 -7.74 2.68 -3.02
N GLY A 75 -7.03 3.17 -4.04
CA GLY A 75 -7.38 2.95 -5.44
C GLY A 75 -8.20 4.09 -6.05
N ASP A 76 -8.61 3.92 -7.29
CA ASP A 76 -9.35 4.94 -8.04
C ASP A 76 -10.71 4.41 -8.49
N HIS A 77 -11.78 4.88 -7.86
CA HIS A 77 -13.17 4.57 -8.21
C HIS A 77 -13.53 4.91 -9.66
N SER A 78 -12.74 5.72 -10.34
CA SER A 78 -12.95 6.05 -11.75
C SER A 78 -12.33 5.04 -12.73
N ASN A 79 -11.55 4.07 -12.23
CA ASN A 79 -10.83 3.07 -13.03
C ASN A 79 -9.88 3.64 -14.10
N ASN A 80 -9.39 4.87 -13.92
CA ASN A 80 -8.50 5.52 -14.87
C ASN A 80 -7.02 5.36 -14.57
N TYR A 81 -6.67 4.95 -13.34
CA TYR A 81 -5.28 4.83 -12.89
C TYR A 81 -4.98 3.42 -12.39
N ASN A 82 -3.79 2.94 -12.73
CA ASN A 82 -3.24 1.70 -12.19
C ASN A 82 -2.50 1.98 -10.88
N THR A 83 -2.93 1.34 -9.80
CA THR A 83 -2.20 1.40 -8.53
C THR A 83 -1.20 0.26 -8.46
N GLN A 84 0.08 0.58 -8.23
CA GLN A 84 1.16 -0.39 -8.16
C GLN A 84 1.84 -0.34 -6.79
N ILE A 85 1.87 -1.47 -6.12
CA ILE A 85 2.44 -1.60 -4.78
C ILE A 85 3.57 -2.61 -4.82
N THR A 86 4.75 -2.21 -4.36
CA THR A 86 5.87 -3.13 -4.11
C THR A 86 6.16 -3.12 -2.61
N MET A 87 6.18 -4.31 -2.01
CA MET A 87 6.32 -4.48 -0.56
C MET A 87 7.63 -5.18 -0.21
N GLY A 88 8.35 -4.64 0.77
CA GLY A 88 9.53 -5.27 1.37
C GLY A 88 9.17 -6.34 2.40
N ASP A 89 10.18 -7.05 2.89
CA ASP A 89 10.05 -8.08 3.93
C ASP A 89 9.44 -7.49 5.22
N ASN A 90 8.42 -8.14 5.77
CA ASN A 90 7.74 -7.71 6.99
C ASN A 90 7.12 -6.28 6.91
N SER A 91 6.83 -5.79 5.72
CA SER A 91 6.11 -4.53 5.57
C SER A 91 4.60 -4.72 5.70
N MET A 92 3.87 -3.65 6.00
CA MET A 92 2.43 -3.71 6.24
C MET A 92 1.68 -2.54 5.60
N ILE A 93 0.58 -2.85 4.94
CA ILE A 93 -0.44 -1.86 4.53
C ILE A 93 -1.73 -2.17 5.30
N THR A 94 -2.37 -1.12 5.82
CA THR A 94 -3.72 -1.19 6.37
C THR A 94 -4.60 -0.21 5.61
N VAL A 95 -5.61 -0.71 4.90
CA VAL A 95 -6.69 0.09 4.33
C VAL A 95 -7.77 0.22 5.38
N LEU A 96 -8.02 1.46 5.83
CA LEU A 96 -8.83 1.74 7.00
C LEU A 96 -10.33 1.83 6.67
N ASP A 97 -10.68 2.27 5.47
CA ASP A 97 -12.05 2.38 5.01
C ASP A 97 -12.28 1.49 3.78
N GLU A 98 -12.08 1.95 2.58
CA GLU A 98 -12.44 1.23 1.37
C GLU A 98 -11.24 0.97 0.44
N ALA A 99 -11.26 -0.18 -0.25
CA ALA A 99 -10.26 -0.55 -1.24
C ALA A 99 -10.91 -0.85 -2.60
N GLU A 100 -10.65 0.01 -3.57
CA GLU A 100 -10.87 -0.27 -4.98
C GLU A 100 -9.65 -0.99 -5.55
N LEU A 101 -9.74 -2.31 -5.67
CA LEU A 101 -8.62 -3.13 -6.12
C LEU A 101 -8.62 -3.36 -7.63
N SER A 102 -9.63 -2.89 -8.36
CA SER A 102 -9.64 -3.04 -9.80
C SER A 102 -8.41 -2.35 -10.42
N GLN A 103 -7.66 -3.09 -11.23
CA GLN A 103 -6.37 -2.68 -11.79
C GLN A 103 -5.23 -2.45 -10.79
N ALA A 104 -5.40 -2.82 -9.53
CA ALA A 104 -4.30 -2.79 -8.57
C ALA A 104 -3.35 -3.99 -8.75
N GLN A 105 -2.05 -3.72 -8.64
CA GLN A 105 -1.00 -4.72 -8.74
C GLN A 105 -0.14 -4.70 -7.47
N PHE A 106 -0.07 -5.83 -6.79
CA PHE A 106 0.76 -6.00 -5.62
C PHE A 106 1.93 -6.94 -5.90
N MET A 107 3.12 -6.50 -5.55
CA MET A 107 4.35 -7.30 -5.61
C MET A 107 4.94 -7.42 -4.21
N GLY A 108 4.81 -8.58 -3.61
CA GLY A 108 5.35 -8.91 -2.30
C GLY A 108 6.81 -9.36 -2.35
N PRO A 109 7.43 -9.49 -1.19
CA PRO A 109 8.79 -9.99 -1.05
C PRO A 109 8.92 -11.48 -1.38
N ASN A 110 10.16 -11.97 -1.45
CA ASN A 110 10.45 -13.37 -1.73
C ASN A 110 10.90 -14.17 -0.49
N ASN A 111 11.26 -13.50 0.60
CA ASN A 111 11.83 -14.18 1.78
C ASN A 111 10.78 -14.30 2.90
N GLU A 112 10.32 -13.16 3.42
CA GLU A 112 9.34 -13.10 4.49
C GLU A 112 7.98 -12.66 3.93
N TYR A 113 6.93 -12.70 4.74
CA TYR A 113 5.62 -12.22 4.32
C TYR A 113 5.47 -10.73 4.58
N ALA A 114 4.84 -10.03 3.62
CA ALA A 114 4.21 -8.75 3.84
C ALA A 114 2.74 -8.97 4.23
N LEU A 115 2.14 -8.00 4.93
CA LEU A 115 0.75 -8.05 5.38
C LEU A 115 -0.06 -6.92 4.76
N VAL A 116 -1.18 -7.26 4.13
CA VAL A 116 -2.15 -6.30 3.62
C VAL A 116 -3.47 -6.51 4.36
N LYS A 117 -3.86 -5.52 5.15
CA LYS A 117 -5.13 -5.51 5.90
C LYS A 117 -6.12 -4.60 5.19
N ILE A 118 -7.31 -5.11 4.90
CA ILE A 118 -8.34 -4.36 4.19
C ILE A 118 -9.65 -4.40 4.99
N ASN A 119 -10.15 -3.22 5.37
CA ASN A 119 -11.41 -3.13 6.09
C ASN A 119 -12.59 -3.51 5.17
N LYS A 120 -12.71 -2.86 4.01
CA LYS A 120 -13.76 -3.17 3.03
C LYS A 120 -13.17 -3.19 1.61
N ILE A 121 -13.55 -4.18 0.82
CA ILE A 121 -13.24 -4.24 -0.61
C ILE A 121 -14.48 -3.86 -1.41
N GLU A 122 -14.35 -2.88 -2.30
CA GLU A 122 -15.43 -2.48 -3.19
C GLU A 122 -15.39 -3.22 -4.53
N ASP A 123 -14.24 -3.28 -5.18
CA ASP A 123 -14.07 -4.04 -6.42
C ASP A 123 -12.71 -4.73 -6.47
N ILE A 124 -12.66 -5.90 -7.07
CA ILE A 124 -11.42 -6.66 -7.31
C ILE A 124 -11.12 -6.88 -8.80
N GLY A 125 -11.90 -6.37 -9.69
CA GLY A 125 -11.76 -6.38 -11.15
C GLY A 125 -10.54 -7.14 -11.69
N ASN A 126 -9.56 -6.42 -12.20
CA ASN A 126 -8.28 -6.95 -12.73
C ASN A 126 -7.16 -6.93 -11.69
N PHE A 127 -7.48 -7.13 -10.41
CA PHE A 127 -6.49 -7.25 -9.35
C PHE A 127 -5.46 -8.34 -9.63
N SER A 128 -4.20 -8.05 -9.37
CA SER A 128 -3.11 -9.02 -9.45
C SER A 128 -2.19 -8.94 -8.25
N SER A 129 -1.70 -10.09 -7.81
CA SER A 129 -0.78 -10.21 -6.69
C SER A 129 0.34 -11.19 -7.01
N GLN A 130 1.55 -10.93 -6.55
CA GLN A 130 2.71 -11.80 -6.69
C GLN A 130 3.56 -11.75 -5.42
N GLY A 131 4.32 -12.82 -5.15
CA GLY A 131 5.21 -12.91 -3.99
C GLY A 131 4.48 -13.24 -2.68
N ASN A 132 5.20 -13.17 -1.58
CA ASN A 132 4.72 -13.57 -0.26
C ASN A 132 3.90 -12.44 0.39
N ILE A 133 2.60 -12.38 0.09
CA ILE A 133 1.68 -11.44 0.73
C ILE A 133 0.60 -12.22 1.47
N HIS A 134 0.36 -11.87 2.72
CA HIS A 134 -0.81 -12.31 3.46
C HIS A 134 -1.86 -11.20 3.46
N TYR A 135 -3.07 -11.55 3.02
CA TYR A 135 -4.22 -10.65 3.03
C TYR A 135 -5.11 -10.96 4.22
N GLU A 136 -5.49 -9.91 4.96
CA GLU A 136 -6.45 -9.98 6.05
C GLU A 136 -7.62 -9.07 5.73
N VAL A 137 -8.80 -9.64 5.49
CA VAL A 137 -9.98 -8.91 4.98
C VAL A 137 -11.11 -9.01 5.98
N LYS A 138 -11.81 -7.90 6.21
CA LYS A 138 -12.96 -7.84 7.12
C LYS A 138 -14.28 -7.98 6.37
N GLU A 139 -14.45 -7.22 5.28
CA GLU A 139 -15.73 -7.08 4.61
C GLU A 139 -15.55 -6.91 3.09
N ILE A 140 -16.53 -7.35 2.31
CA ILE A 140 -16.64 -7.09 0.87
C ILE A 140 -18.01 -6.50 0.61
N ASP A 141 -18.12 -5.59 -0.34
CA ASP A 141 -19.31 -4.81 -0.59
C ASP A 141 -20.58 -5.67 -0.79
N ASP A 142 -21.73 -5.11 -0.41
CA ASP A 142 -23.04 -5.74 -0.21
C ASP A 142 -23.61 -6.52 -1.41
N ASP A 143 -23.08 -6.32 -2.61
CA ASP A 143 -23.49 -7.08 -3.81
C ASP A 143 -22.96 -8.52 -3.81
N ILE A 144 -22.17 -8.90 -2.81
CA ILE A 144 -21.53 -10.22 -2.71
C ILE A 144 -21.91 -10.85 -1.37
N THR A 145 -23.02 -11.56 -1.37
CA THR A 145 -23.69 -12.04 -0.16
C THR A 145 -23.20 -13.38 0.39
N GLU A 146 -22.14 -13.99 -0.14
CA GLU A 146 -21.71 -15.31 0.31
C GLU A 146 -20.24 -15.33 0.73
N ASP A 147 -19.95 -15.68 1.97
CA ASP A 147 -18.60 -15.85 2.55
C ASP A 147 -17.64 -16.70 1.70
N ILE A 148 -18.17 -17.64 0.92
CA ILE A 148 -17.38 -18.57 0.08
C ILE A 148 -16.92 -17.89 -1.23
N TRP A 149 -17.63 -16.87 -1.70
CA TRP A 149 -17.39 -16.28 -3.01
C TRP A 149 -16.15 -15.36 -3.03
N TRP A 150 -15.96 -14.54 -2.03
CA TRP A 150 -14.78 -13.66 -1.96
C TRP A 150 -13.49 -14.45 -1.79
N GLU A 151 -13.51 -15.53 -0.98
CA GLU A 151 -12.37 -16.43 -0.86
C GLU A 151 -11.98 -17.01 -2.23
N ALA A 152 -12.94 -17.49 -3.01
CA ALA A 152 -12.70 -18.03 -4.34
C ALA A 152 -12.15 -16.97 -5.32
N LYS A 153 -12.72 -15.79 -5.33
CA LYS A 153 -12.28 -14.69 -6.21
C LYS A 153 -10.91 -14.15 -5.83
N PHE A 154 -10.62 -14.02 -4.53
CA PHE A 154 -9.30 -13.68 -4.04
C PHE A 154 -8.27 -14.75 -4.34
N LEU A 155 -8.58 -16.01 -4.07
CA LEU A 155 -7.73 -17.15 -4.40
C LEU A 155 -7.47 -17.25 -5.90
N ASP A 156 -8.43 -16.90 -6.75
CA ASP A 156 -8.24 -16.84 -8.21
C ASP A 156 -7.29 -15.69 -8.60
N ALA A 157 -7.38 -14.54 -7.96
CA ALA A 157 -6.48 -13.41 -8.21
C ALA A 157 -5.04 -13.66 -7.73
N ILE A 158 -4.86 -14.44 -6.65
CA ILE A 158 -3.55 -14.72 -6.04
C ILE A 158 -3.05 -16.17 -6.31
N LYS A 159 -3.77 -16.98 -7.06
CA LYS A 159 -3.51 -18.42 -7.26
C LYS A 159 -2.15 -18.80 -7.84
N ASN A 160 -1.48 -17.88 -8.49
CA ASN A 160 -0.16 -18.09 -9.05
C ASN A 160 0.95 -17.49 -8.16
N THR A 161 0.62 -17.17 -6.94
CA THR A 161 1.52 -16.54 -5.96
C THR A 161 1.64 -17.43 -4.73
N GLU A 162 2.60 -17.14 -3.89
CA GLU A 162 2.71 -17.75 -2.56
C GLU A 162 1.83 -17.04 -1.52
N GLY A 163 0.96 -16.14 -1.95
CA GLY A 163 0.05 -15.38 -1.11
C GLY A 163 -0.98 -16.23 -0.38
N THR A 164 -1.42 -15.75 0.76
CA THR A 164 -2.41 -16.40 1.64
C THR A 164 -3.44 -15.39 2.12
N ILE A 165 -4.54 -15.86 2.68
CA ILE A 165 -5.65 -15.01 3.12
C ILE A 165 -6.25 -15.51 4.44
N SER A 166 -6.72 -14.57 5.28
CA SER A 166 -7.49 -14.84 6.50
C SER A 166 -8.56 -13.77 6.73
N LYS A 167 -9.48 -14.04 7.65
CA LYS A 167 -10.40 -13.03 8.15
C LYS A 167 -9.67 -12.03 9.04
N TRP A 168 -10.23 -10.84 9.16
CA TRP A 168 -9.69 -9.78 10.01
C TRP A 168 -9.46 -10.25 11.45
N GLY A 169 -8.27 -10.01 11.97
CA GLY A 169 -7.86 -10.45 13.31
C GLY A 169 -7.39 -11.90 13.40
N GLU A 170 -7.40 -12.66 12.29
CA GLU A 170 -7.02 -14.08 12.25
C GLU A 170 -5.69 -14.33 11.51
N SER A 171 -4.94 -13.28 11.18
CA SER A 171 -3.67 -13.42 10.49
C SER A 171 -2.68 -14.29 11.29
N PRO A 172 -2.07 -15.31 10.66
CA PRO A 172 -0.97 -16.05 11.26
C PRO A 172 0.35 -15.26 11.19
N ILE A 173 0.38 -14.14 10.46
CA ILE A 173 1.56 -13.32 10.25
C ILE A 173 1.59 -12.22 11.32
N THR A 174 2.75 -12.06 11.95
CA THR A 174 3.02 -10.95 12.88
C THR A 174 4.10 -10.08 12.29
N ILE A 175 3.78 -8.85 12.02
CA ILE A 175 4.74 -7.86 11.51
C ILE A 175 5.43 -7.20 12.70
N PRO A 176 6.78 -7.23 12.78
CA PRO A 176 7.50 -6.51 13.81
C PRO A 176 7.31 -4.99 13.63
N ALA A 177 7.32 -4.25 14.73
CA ALA A 177 7.31 -2.80 14.67
C ALA A 177 8.57 -2.30 13.94
N GLY A 178 8.37 -1.45 12.94
CA GLY A 178 9.46 -0.79 12.24
C GLY A 178 10.17 0.23 13.13
N ASP A 179 11.46 0.36 12.95
CA ASP A 179 12.28 1.40 13.58
C ASP A 179 12.76 2.37 12.49
N CYS A 180 12.03 3.45 12.33
CA CYS A 180 12.38 4.52 11.42
C CYS A 180 13.47 5.39 12.06
N THR A 181 14.70 5.04 11.88
CA THR A 181 15.83 5.73 12.55
C THR A 181 16.06 7.14 12.03
N GLY A 182 15.47 7.51 10.89
CA GLY A 182 15.61 8.85 10.30
C GLY A 182 17.06 9.21 9.92
N GLU A 183 17.96 8.26 10.00
CA GLU A 183 19.34 8.42 9.52
C GLU A 183 19.36 8.27 7.99
N GLY A 184 18.66 9.20 7.33
CA GLY A 184 18.75 9.30 5.89
C GLY A 184 20.18 9.64 5.49
N ASN A 185 20.73 8.90 4.54
CA ASN A 185 21.93 9.31 3.85
C ASN A 185 21.70 10.72 3.29
N THR A 186 22.33 11.72 3.87
CA THR A 186 22.43 13.04 3.24
C THR A 186 23.06 12.80 1.87
N PRO A 187 22.42 13.23 0.79
CA PRO A 187 23.06 13.15 -0.53
C PRO A 187 24.35 13.98 -0.49
N ASP A 188 25.46 13.36 -0.91
CA ASP A 188 26.74 14.04 -1.15
C ASP A 188 26.62 15.08 -2.28
#